data_0cef9fcf99c42bde3d27aee54f15e484
#
_entry.id   0cef9fcf99c42bde3d27aee54f15e484
#
_cell.length_a   1.000
_cell.length_b   1.000
_cell.length_c   1.000
_cell.angle_alpha   90.00
_cell.angle_beta   90.00
_cell.angle_gamma   90.00
#
_symmetry.space_group_name_H-M   'P 1'
#
loop_
_entity.id
_entity.type
_entity.pdbx_description
1 polymer ?
#
loop_
_entity_poly.entity_id
_entity_poly.type
_entity_poly.pdbx_seq_one_letter_code
_entity_poly.pdbx_strand_id
1 'polypeptide(L)'
;MNIIGSILAFTFSSVVISGGMMHHDTGRPKLLDGTLDVQLKYDAKASATYKLGYRPMANPLSSDKPFLINKEPAYKGKVQYGTIRIGNGPRALHSVALDTISDSDWKLYFDANANGDLTDDGGDVFTERKQVDDLRNQTKRAYAAGDCTKVRVSYGTSKSESHSTMTSLSFYKFEGSPGVQFYDPGAYIGDVTINNVKEKLVIQDSTGEHIFTRTPTGPDTPVWGYLKADGRNRVDFLKPVPLGDAVYKSTFSADGRSLKLTRTTDAAQTVGLPKAAPRPPLLAVGTVAPDFTFIRIDGTQGKLSDFKGKVVVLDFWATWCGPCMMAMPHLEEFWKANKNSDKVTVLAVCVWDAEDAYKKWVPANKDKYSLPFVFDPAAQNNANSIAKKLYQVSGIPTTYVIDANGNVAANWVGYQENDKRIEETVTKLIK
;
A
#
# COMPACT_ATOMS: atom_id res chain seq x y z
N MET A 1 -53.11 12.72 58.28
CA MET A 1 -54.27 13.10 57.43
C MET A 1 -54.10 12.40 56.10
N ASN A 2 -54.96 11.39 55.93
CA ASN A 2 -54.97 10.51 54.74
C ASN A 2 -55.49 11.24 53.53
N ILE A 3 -55.04 10.89 52.34
CA ILE A 3 -55.87 10.67 51.14
C ILE A 3 -55.21 9.68 50.24
N ILE A 4 -55.94 8.61 49.99
CA ILE A 4 -55.80 7.49 49.07
C ILE A 4 -56.21 7.98 47.66
N GLY A 5 -55.48 7.62 46.63
CA GLY A 5 -55.86 7.87 45.24
C GLY A 5 -55.61 6.66 44.32
N SER A 6 -56.66 6.12 43.82
CA SER A 6 -56.94 4.85 43.17
C SER A 6 -56.18 4.59 41.85
N ILE A 7 -55.85 3.32 41.66
CA ILE A 7 -55.40 2.71 40.39
C ILE A 7 -56.63 2.41 39.53
N LEU A 8 -56.63 2.89 38.28
CA LEU A 8 -57.59 2.47 37.23
C LEU A 8 -56.82 1.56 36.24
N ALA A 9 -57.23 0.30 36.24
CA ALA A 9 -56.82 -0.67 35.22
C ALA A 9 -57.76 -0.56 34.01
N PHE A 10 -57.21 -0.35 32.82
CA PHE A 10 -57.94 -0.49 31.57
C PHE A 10 -57.57 -1.83 30.89
N THR A 11 -58.55 -2.72 30.85
CA THR A 11 -58.56 -3.92 30.01
C THR A 11 -59.00 -3.54 28.59
N PHE A 12 -58.19 -3.84 27.57
CA PHE A 12 -58.61 -3.79 26.18
C PHE A 12 -58.82 -5.19 25.63
N SER A 13 -60.05 -5.44 25.25
CA SER A 13 -60.50 -6.61 24.50
C SER A 13 -59.94 -6.68 23.11
N SER A 14 -59.57 -7.87 22.73
CA SER A 14 -59.17 -8.29 21.38
C SER A 14 -60.34 -8.23 20.40
N VAL A 15 -60.16 -7.53 19.29
CA VAL A 15 -60.99 -7.68 18.08
C VAL A 15 -60.09 -8.28 17.00
N VAL A 16 -60.40 -9.51 16.60
CA VAL A 16 -59.84 -10.18 15.44
C VAL A 16 -60.57 -9.68 14.21
N ILE A 17 -59.87 -9.03 13.29
CA ILE A 17 -60.31 -8.78 11.92
C ILE A 17 -59.39 -9.54 10.98
N SER A 18 -59.92 -10.62 10.39
CA SER A 18 -59.31 -11.32 9.27
C SER A 18 -59.49 -10.50 8.00
N GLY A 19 -58.44 -9.97 7.48
CA GLY A 19 -58.38 -9.34 6.15
C GLY A 19 -57.05 -9.69 5.50
N GLY A 20 -57.09 -10.63 4.55
CA GLY A 20 -55.91 -11.00 3.76
C GLY A 20 -55.44 -9.82 2.87
N MET A 21 -54.27 -9.36 3.12
CA MET A 21 -53.48 -8.55 2.16
C MET A 21 -52.24 -9.32 1.80
N MET A 22 -52.11 -9.63 0.50
CA MET A 22 -50.86 -10.09 -0.08
C MET A 22 -49.82 -9.01 0.15
N HIS A 23 -48.85 -9.28 1.02
CA HIS A 23 -47.65 -8.46 1.12
C HIS A 23 -46.67 -8.93 0.05
N HIS A 24 -46.43 -8.07 -0.92
CA HIS A 24 -45.20 -8.09 -1.72
C HIS A 24 -44.00 -7.96 -0.74
N ASP A 25 -43.26 -9.03 -0.63
CA ASP A 25 -42.03 -9.10 0.13
C ASP A 25 -40.96 -8.24 -0.61
N THR A 26 -40.83 -6.98 -0.20
CA THR A 26 -39.77 -6.11 -0.63
C THR A 26 -38.50 -6.47 0.18
N GLY A 27 -37.75 -7.46 -0.28
CA GLY A 27 -36.45 -7.92 0.17
C GLY A 27 -35.72 -7.18 1.30
N ARG A 28 -36.36 -7.05 2.47
CA ARG A 28 -35.71 -6.50 3.68
C ARG A 28 -35.02 -7.64 4.42
N PRO A 29 -33.72 -7.59 4.70
CA PRO A 29 -33.11 -8.56 5.57
C PRO A 29 -33.74 -8.48 6.97
N LYS A 30 -34.44 -9.57 7.36
CA LYS A 30 -35.02 -9.72 8.67
C LYS A 30 -33.91 -10.00 9.69
N LEU A 31 -33.82 -9.21 10.75
CA LEU A 31 -33.01 -9.51 11.93
C LEU A 31 -33.61 -10.75 12.62
N LEU A 32 -33.05 -11.91 12.34
CA LEU A 32 -33.33 -13.16 13.07
C LEU A 32 -32.04 -13.47 13.87
N ASP A 33 -32.14 -13.47 15.17
CA ASP A 33 -31.09 -13.90 16.12
C ASP A 33 -29.76 -13.14 16.09
N GLY A 34 -29.75 -11.82 15.85
CA GLY A 34 -28.55 -11.02 15.85
C GLY A 34 -27.58 -11.28 14.67
N THR A 35 -28.08 -11.92 13.63
CA THR A 35 -27.34 -12.23 12.40
C THR A 35 -27.90 -11.43 11.23
N LEU A 36 -26.99 -10.88 10.40
CA LEU A 36 -27.31 -10.20 9.15
C LEU A 36 -26.65 -10.95 8.00
N ASP A 37 -27.44 -11.29 6.98
CA ASP A 37 -26.95 -11.88 5.74
C ASP A 37 -26.87 -10.80 4.66
N VAL A 38 -25.68 -10.56 4.14
CA VAL A 38 -25.39 -9.53 3.13
C VAL A 38 -25.02 -10.21 1.83
N GLN A 39 -25.79 -9.96 0.77
CA GLN A 39 -25.43 -10.38 -0.57
C GLN A 39 -24.43 -9.39 -1.16
N LEU A 40 -23.34 -9.91 -1.67
CA LEU A 40 -22.23 -9.14 -2.23
C LEU A 40 -22.17 -9.32 -3.75
N LYS A 41 -22.03 -8.22 -4.46
CA LYS A 41 -21.87 -8.20 -5.92
C LYS A 41 -20.49 -7.67 -6.27
N TYR A 42 -19.76 -8.38 -7.11
CA TYR A 42 -18.47 -7.92 -7.62
C TYR A 42 -18.65 -6.75 -8.60
N ASP A 43 -17.91 -5.66 -8.37
CA ASP A 43 -17.81 -4.49 -9.25
C ASP A 43 -16.36 -4.34 -9.69
N ALA A 44 -16.07 -4.65 -10.96
CA ALA A 44 -14.73 -4.58 -11.55
C ALA A 44 -14.14 -3.15 -11.60
N LYS A 45 -14.96 -2.12 -11.42
CA LYS A 45 -14.55 -0.71 -11.44
C LYS A 45 -14.55 -0.05 -10.06
N ALA A 46 -14.69 -0.85 -9.00
CA ALA A 46 -14.86 -0.35 -7.63
C ALA A 46 -13.72 0.58 -7.19
N SER A 47 -12.47 0.29 -7.55
CA SER A 47 -11.32 1.12 -7.18
C SER A 47 -11.44 2.55 -7.69
N ALA A 48 -11.91 2.75 -8.92
CA ALA A 48 -12.16 4.07 -9.47
C ALA A 48 -13.39 4.74 -8.82
N THR A 49 -14.48 3.97 -8.62
CA THR A 49 -15.75 4.48 -8.08
C THR A 49 -15.61 4.92 -6.61
N TYR A 50 -14.92 4.11 -5.80
CA TYR A 50 -14.84 4.31 -4.34
C TYR A 50 -13.48 4.82 -3.87
N LYS A 51 -12.58 5.16 -4.79
CA LYS A 51 -11.22 5.66 -4.51
C LYS A 51 -10.43 4.72 -3.59
N LEU A 52 -10.54 3.41 -3.87
CA LEU A 52 -9.84 2.38 -3.13
C LEU A 52 -8.34 2.48 -3.38
N GLY A 53 -7.53 2.14 -2.38
CA GLY A 53 -6.08 2.20 -2.51
C GLY A 53 -5.54 1.19 -3.53
N TYR A 54 -4.60 1.63 -4.36
CA TYR A 54 -3.81 0.78 -5.25
C TYR A 54 -2.81 -0.07 -4.44
N ARG A 55 -2.86 -1.38 -4.61
CA ARG A 55 -1.96 -2.33 -3.95
C ARG A 55 -1.51 -3.42 -4.93
N PRO A 56 -0.51 -3.12 -5.75
CA PRO A 56 0.02 -4.12 -6.67
C PRO A 56 0.76 -5.20 -5.91
N MET A 57 0.59 -6.44 -6.36
CA MET A 57 1.37 -7.60 -5.96
C MET A 57 2.48 -7.83 -6.97
N ALA A 58 3.69 -8.12 -6.48
CA ALA A 58 4.78 -8.53 -7.35
C ALA A 58 4.67 -10.04 -7.63
N ASN A 59 4.73 -10.43 -8.88
CA ASN A 59 4.86 -11.82 -9.28
C ASN A 59 6.31 -12.07 -9.75
N PRO A 60 7.13 -12.77 -8.95
CA PRO A 60 8.47 -13.14 -9.37
C PRO A 60 8.40 -14.13 -10.56
N LEU A 61 9.24 -13.91 -11.55
CA LEU A 61 9.32 -14.75 -12.73
C LEU A 61 10.66 -15.48 -12.77
N SER A 62 10.67 -16.70 -13.29
CA SER A 62 11.87 -17.53 -13.49
C SER A 62 11.97 -18.00 -14.94
N SER A 63 13.12 -18.57 -15.31
CA SER A 63 13.29 -19.25 -16.59
C SER A 63 12.58 -20.61 -16.65
N ASP A 64 12.16 -21.15 -15.50
CA ASP A 64 11.58 -22.49 -15.41
C ASP A 64 10.11 -22.46 -15.81
N LYS A 65 9.79 -23.19 -16.86
CA LYS A 65 8.43 -23.31 -17.37
C LYS A 65 7.56 -24.13 -16.42
N PRO A 66 6.42 -23.58 -15.93
CA PRO A 66 5.47 -24.32 -15.12
C PRO A 66 4.90 -25.53 -15.89
N PHE A 67 4.76 -26.67 -15.20
CA PHE A 67 4.19 -27.90 -15.80
C PHE A 67 2.73 -27.73 -16.25
N LEU A 68 2.04 -26.68 -15.78
CA LEU A 68 0.67 -26.34 -16.13
C LEU A 68 0.53 -25.84 -17.58
N ILE A 69 1.60 -25.30 -18.17
CA ILE A 69 1.56 -24.74 -19.51
C ILE A 69 1.72 -25.89 -20.54
N ASN A 70 0.64 -26.14 -21.27
CA ASN A 70 0.59 -27.19 -22.30
C ASN A 70 0.68 -26.62 -23.73
N LYS A 71 0.39 -25.33 -23.92
CA LYS A 71 0.49 -24.65 -25.21
C LYS A 71 0.95 -23.20 -25.05
N GLU A 72 1.83 -22.78 -25.95
CA GLU A 72 2.50 -21.47 -25.89
C GLU A 72 2.40 -20.72 -27.22
N PRO A 73 2.39 -19.39 -27.20
CA PRO A 73 2.52 -18.58 -28.40
C PRO A 73 3.96 -18.63 -28.94
N ALA A 74 4.15 -18.11 -30.14
CA ALA A 74 5.49 -17.87 -30.67
C ALA A 74 6.10 -16.65 -30.00
N TYR A 75 7.09 -16.86 -29.15
CA TYR A 75 7.83 -15.78 -28.49
C TYR A 75 8.88 -15.16 -29.42
N LYS A 76 9.25 -13.91 -29.16
CA LYS A 76 10.25 -13.17 -29.94
C LYS A 76 11.54 -12.87 -29.19
N GLY A 77 11.50 -12.92 -27.88
CA GLY A 77 12.60 -12.59 -27.00
C GLY A 77 12.87 -13.63 -25.91
N LYS A 78 13.44 -13.18 -24.80
CA LYS A 78 13.71 -14.01 -23.63
C LYS A 78 12.45 -14.18 -22.80
N VAL A 79 12.03 -15.43 -22.59
CA VAL A 79 10.81 -15.74 -21.84
C VAL A 79 11.13 -16.03 -20.38
N GLN A 80 10.29 -15.48 -19.51
CA GLN A 80 10.24 -15.80 -18.07
C GLN A 80 8.81 -16.17 -17.70
N TYR A 81 8.67 -17.11 -16.78
CA TYR A 81 7.39 -17.70 -16.40
C TYR A 81 7.08 -17.46 -14.92
N GLY A 82 5.80 -17.48 -14.59
CA GLY A 82 5.30 -17.46 -13.22
C GLY A 82 3.91 -18.07 -13.10
N THR A 83 3.40 -18.14 -11.89
CA THR A 83 2.02 -18.55 -11.61
C THR A 83 1.37 -17.60 -10.63
N ILE A 84 0.08 -17.33 -10.83
CA ILE A 84 -0.75 -16.54 -9.94
C ILE A 84 -1.88 -17.42 -9.43
N ARG A 85 -2.07 -17.46 -8.11
CA ARG A 85 -3.22 -18.18 -7.53
C ARG A 85 -4.41 -17.25 -7.43
N ILE A 86 -5.57 -17.66 -8.00
CA ILE A 86 -6.81 -16.91 -7.97
C ILE A 86 -7.95 -17.87 -7.59
N GLY A 87 -8.46 -17.74 -6.38
CA GLY A 87 -9.38 -18.70 -5.78
C GLY A 87 -8.69 -19.88 -5.10
N ASN A 88 -9.48 -20.81 -4.59
CA ASN A 88 -9.01 -22.00 -3.86
C ASN A 88 -9.43 -23.32 -4.51
N GLY A 89 -9.99 -23.27 -5.71
CA GLY A 89 -10.49 -24.43 -6.43
C GLY A 89 -9.43 -25.19 -7.23
N PRO A 90 -9.84 -26.26 -7.92
CA PRO A 90 -8.91 -27.13 -8.66
C PRO A 90 -8.19 -26.45 -9.83
N ARG A 91 -8.73 -25.34 -10.34
CA ARG A 91 -8.14 -24.53 -11.41
C ARG A 91 -7.85 -23.10 -10.91
N ALA A 92 -7.21 -23.00 -9.77
CA ALA A 92 -6.88 -21.73 -9.14
C ALA A 92 -5.48 -21.19 -9.52
N LEU A 93 -4.65 -22.01 -10.20
CA LEU A 93 -3.33 -21.59 -10.65
C LEU A 93 -3.38 -21.16 -12.11
N HIS A 94 -3.07 -19.92 -12.35
CA HIS A 94 -3.01 -19.27 -13.66
C HIS A 94 -1.54 -19.08 -14.06
N SER A 95 -1.20 -19.46 -15.27
CA SER A 95 0.17 -19.32 -15.78
C SER A 95 0.39 -17.95 -16.39
N VAL A 96 1.61 -17.44 -16.24
CA VAL A 96 2.07 -16.17 -16.79
C VAL A 96 3.35 -16.43 -17.59
N ALA A 97 3.46 -15.85 -18.79
CA ALA A 97 4.70 -15.79 -19.54
C ALA A 97 4.99 -14.35 -19.98
N LEU A 98 6.16 -13.85 -19.59
CA LEU A 98 6.68 -12.54 -20.01
C LEU A 98 7.73 -12.76 -21.09
N ASP A 99 7.42 -12.34 -22.31
CA ASP A 99 8.35 -12.30 -23.46
C ASP A 99 9.06 -10.95 -23.47
N THR A 100 10.34 -10.94 -23.11
CA THR A 100 11.19 -9.74 -23.13
C THR A 100 11.90 -9.63 -24.47
N ILE A 101 11.40 -8.77 -25.33
CA ILE A 101 11.92 -8.51 -26.68
C ILE A 101 13.12 -7.58 -26.61
N SER A 102 13.05 -6.55 -25.74
CA SER A 102 14.15 -5.65 -25.38
C SER A 102 13.96 -5.11 -23.95
N ASP A 103 14.86 -4.27 -23.48
CA ASP A 103 14.77 -3.65 -22.14
C ASP A 103 13.53 -2.75 -21.95
N SER A 104 12.92 -2.35 -23.05
CA SER A 104 11.74 -1.46 -23.08
C SER A 104 10.53 -2.04 -23.81
N ASP A 105 10.62 -3.24 -24.38
CA ASP A 105 9.54 -3.88 -25.10
C ASP A 105 9.28 -5.29 -24.56
N TRP A 106 8.07 -5.48 -24.03
CA TRP A 106 7.60 -6.73 -23.41
C TRP A 106 6.24 -7.11 -23.94
N LYS A 107 5.98 -8.42 -23.96
CA LYS A 107 4.64 -8.99 -24.10
C LYS A 107 4.33 -9.86 -22.91
N LEU A 108 3.11 -9.73 -22.41
CA LEU A 108 2.61 -10.57 -21.33
C LEU A 108 1.51 -11.47 -21.84
N TYR A 109 1.67 -12.76 -21.63
CA TYR A 109 0.65 -13.77 -21.89
C TYR A 109 0.18 -14.32 -20.55
N PHE A 110 -1.13 -14.37 -20.37
CA PHE A 110 -1.76 -14.77 -19.13
C PHE A 110 -2.87 -15.79 -19.41
N ASP A 111 -2.76 -16.95 -18.76
CA ASP A 111 -3.76 -18.03 -18.81
C ASP A 111 -4.98 -17.63 -17.95
N ALA A 112 -5.88 -16.83 -18.51
CA ALA A 112 -7.00 -16.24 -17.77
C ALA A 112 -8.07 -17.27 -17.41
N ASN A 113 -8.18 -18.37 -18.13
CA ASN A 113 -9.16 -19.43 -17.89
C ASN A 113 -8.58 -20.65 -17.14
N ALA A 114 -7.29 -20.64 -16.82
CA ALA A 114 -6.54 -21.68 -16.13
C ALA A 114 -6.65 -23.06 -16.82
N ASN A 115 -6.52 -23.11 -18.15
CA ASN A 115 -6.54 -24.33 -18.94
C ASN A 115 -5.14 -24.77 -19.41
N GLY A 116 -4.13 -23.93 -19.20
CA GLY A 116 -2.75 -24.14 -19.62
C GLY A 116 -2.43 -23.74 -21.05
N ASP A 117 -3.37 -23.15 -21.79
CA ASP A 117 -3.18 -22.64 -23.14
C ASP A 117 -3.01 -21.10 -23.10
N LEU A 118 -1.79 -20.62 -23.31
CA LEU A 118 -1.49 -19.18 -23.34
C LEU A 118 -1.86 -18.52 -24.69
N THR A 119 -2.49 -19.24 -25.61
CA THR A 119 -2.82 -18.72 -26.95
C THR A 119 -4.30 -18.38 -27.13
N ASP A 120 -5.19 -18.79 -26.20
CA ASP A 120 -6.64 -18.67 -26.36
C ASP A 120 -7.26 -17.53 -25.50
N ASP A 121 -6.47 -16.86 -24.67
CA ASP A 121 -6.91 -15.79 -23.78
C ASP A 121 -6.65 -14.36 -24.30
N GLY A 122 -6.54 -14.18 -25.61
CA GLY A 122 -6.47 -12.86 -26.27
C GLY A 122 -5.05 -12.35 -26.56
N GLY A 123 -4.01 -13.13 -26.28
CA GLY A 123 -2.63 -12.79 -26.64
C GLY A 123 -1.97 -11.82 -25.66
N ASP A 124 -1.28 -10.80 -26.16
CA ASP A 124 -0.54 -9.85 -25.32
C ASP A 124 -1.48 -9.00 -24.44
N VAL A 125 -1.33 -9.12 -23.13
CA VAL A 125 -2.12 -8.37 -22.14
C VAL A 125 -1.76 -6.89 -22.13
N PHE A 126 -0.51 -6.53 -22.44
CA PHE A 126 -0.09 -5.13 -22.40
C PHE A 126 -0.66 -4.34 -23.60
N THR A 127 -1.67 -3.55 -23.33
CA THR A 127 -2.33 -2.67 -24.32
C THR A 127 -1.77 -1.24 -24.31
N GLU A 128 -1.10 -0.85 -23.23
CA GLU A 128 -0.46 0.46 -23.09
C GLU A 128 1.06 0.29 -22.95
N ARG A 129 1.82 1.08 -23.71
CA ARG A 129 3.27 1.22 -23.58
C ARG A 129 3.64 2.69 -23.67
N LYS A 130 4.42 3.17 -22.70
CA LYS A 130 4.85 4.56 -22.65
C LYS A 130 6.15 4.71 -21.86
N GLN A 131 6.71 5.89 -21.94
CA GLN A 131 7.75 6.34 -21.03
C GLN A 131 7.10 7.05 -19.84
N VAL A 132 7.51 6.68 -18.63
CA VAL A 132 7.07 7.35 -17.39
C VAL A 132 8.28 7.91 -16.67
N ASP A 133 8.08 8.99 -15.93
CA ASP A 133 9.15 9.59 -15.15
C ASP A 133 9.57 8.64 -14.03
N ASP A 134 10.86 8.32 -13.99
CA ASP A 134 11.47 7.67 -12.84
C ASP A 134 12.01 8.74 -11.90
N LEU A 135 11.20 9.07 -10.91
CA LEU A 135 11.53 10.11 -9.93
C LEU A 135 12.81 9.81 -9.15
N ARG A 136 13.26 8.54 -9.11
CA ARG A 136 14.48 8.14 -8.41
C ARG A 136 15.76 8.58 -9.15
N ASN A 137 15.72 8.50 -10.47
CA ASN A 137 16.87 8.77 -11.33
C ASN A 137 16.69 10.03 -12.18
N GLN A 138 15.53 10.70 -12.10
CA GLN A 138 15.15 11.83 -12.96
C GLN A 138 15.29 11.50 -14.46
N THR A 139 15.04 10.26 -14.80
CA THR A 139 15.06 9.74 -16.17
C THR A 139 13.67 9.25 -16.52
N LYS A 140 13.46 8.94 -17.78
CA LYS A 140 12.28 8.21 -18.20
C LYS A 140 12.62 6.72 -18.24
N ARG A 141 11.68 5.89 -17.80
CA ARG A 141 11.77 4.44 -17.92
C ARG A 141 10.56 3.92 -18.68
N ALA A 142 10.76 2.81 -19.38
CA ALA A 142 9.68 2.16 -20.09
C ALA A 142 8.66 1.58 -19.09
N TYR A 143 7.41 1.67 -19.49
CA TYR A 143 6.24 1.18 -18.77
C TYR A 143 5.31 0.48 -19.72
N ALA A 144 4.81 -0.68 -19.33
CA ALA A 144 3.73 -1.38 -20.00
C ALA A 144 2.62 -1.70 -19.02
N ALA A 145 1.38 -1.59 -19.46
CA ALA A 145 0.20 -1.92 -18.68
C ALA A 145 -0.90 -2.52 -19.54
N GLY A 146 -1.79 -3.26 -18.90
CA GLY A 146 -2.99 -3.79 -19.54
C GLY A 146 -3.88 -4.51 -18.54
N ASP A 147 -5.13 -4.68 -18.96
CA ASP A 147 -6.17 -5.31 -18.16
C ASP A 147 -6.63 -6.62 -18.80
N CYS A 148 -6.80 -7.64 -17.98
CA CYS A 148 -7.51 -8.85 -18.34
C CYS A 148 -8.88 -8.86 -17.62
N THR A 149 -9.97 -8.74 -18.39
CA THR A 149 -11.32 -8.52 -17.84
C THR A 149 -12.15 -9.80 -17.69
N LYS A 150 -11.60 -10.96 -18.05
CA LYS A 150 -12.30 -12.25 -18.02
C LYS A 150 -11.47 -13.33 -17.33
N VAL A 151 -10.93 -12.99 -16.15
CA VAL A 151 -10.14 -13.94 -15.37
C VAL A 151 -11.07 -14.87 -14.61
N ARG A 152 -10.89 -16.16 -14.79
CA ARG A 152 -11.67 -17.18 -14.08
C ARG A 152 -11.17 -17.32 -12.65
N VAL A 153 -12.08 -17.25 -11.70
CA VAL A 153 -11.80 -17.58 -10.29
C VAL A 153 -12.45 -18.93 -10.00
N SER A 154 -11.67 -19.90 -9.54
CA SER A 154 -12.14 -21.25 -9.22
C SER A 154 -12.22 -21.48 -7.72
N TYR A 155 -13.34 -22.02 -7.25
CA TYR A 155 -13.62 -22.31 -5.85
C TYR A 155 -14.05 -23.75 -5.65
N GLY A 156 -13.90 -24.27 -4.41
CA GLY A 156 -14.30 -25.62 -4.00
C GLY A 156 -13.11 -26.57 -3.87
N THR A 157 -13.34 -27.66 -3.13
CA THR A 157 -12.29 -28.62 -2.77
C THR A 157 -12.20 -29.81 -3.73
N SER A 158 -13.22 -30.00 -4.57
CA SER A 158 -13.28 -31.10 -5.53
C SER A 158 -13.92 -30.67 -6.86
N LYS A 159 -13.75 -31.47 -7.92
CA LYS A 159 -14.39 -31.19 -9.23
C LYS A 159 -15.92 -31.16 -9.16
N SER A 160 -16.53 -31.94 -8.28
CA SER A 160 -17.98 -32.01 -8.12
C SER A 160 -18.57 -30.84 -7.35
N GLU A 161 -17.77 -30.18 -6.50
CA GLU A 161 -18.18 -29.03 -5.67
C GLU A 161 -17.61 -27.72 -6.20
N SER A 162 -16.84 -27.76 -7.28
CA SER A 162 -16.21 -26.55 -7.82
C SER A 162 -17.21 -25.69 -8.58
N HIS A 163 -17.17 -24.40 -8.30
CA HIS A 163 -17.84 -23.39 -9.10
C HIS A 163 -16.83 -22.31 -9.50
N SER A 164 -17.17 -21.53 -10.51
CA SER A 164 -16.29 -20.46 -10.97
C SER A 164 -17.08 -19.16 -11.17
N THR A 165 -16.39 -18.06 -10.99
CA THR A 165 -16.85 -16.72 -11.33
C THR A 165 -15.80 -16.01 -12.20
N MET A 166 -16.06 -14.78 -12.61
CA MET A 166 -15.13 -13.98 -13.37
C MET A 166 -14.73 -12.73 -12.58
N THR A 167 -13.48 -12.34 -12.71
CA THR A 167 -12.91 -11.11 -12.18
C THR A 167 -12.10 -10.37 -13.23
N SER A 168 -11.48 -9.27 -12.85
CA SER A 168 -10.54 -8.51 -13.68
C SER A 168 -9.22 -8.36 -12.95
N LEU A 169 -8.11 -8.41 -13.68
CA LEU A 169 -6.79 -8.10 -13.16
C LEU A 169 -6.12 -7.06 -14.04
N SER A 170 -5.45 -6.11 -13.40
CA SER A 170 -4.59 -5.14 -14.06
C SER A 170 -3.14 -5.53 -13.88
N PHE A 171 -2.36 -5.51 -14.95
CA PHE A 171 -0.97 -5.90 -14.98
C PHE A 171 -0.08 -4.73 -15.33
N TYR A 172 1.13 -4.69 -14.74
CA TYR A 172 2.10 -3.63 -14.93
C TYR A 172 3.52 -4.18 -15.02
N LYS A 173 4.31 -3.59 -15.91
CA LYS A 173 5.75 -3.83 -16.02
C LYS A 173 6.48 -2.51 -16.14
N PHE A 174 7.53 -2.37 -15.35
CA PHE A 174 8.44 -1.23 -15.42
C PHE A 174 9.84 -1.71 -15.80
N GLU A 175 10.54 -0.95 -16.60
CA GLU A 175 11.96 -1.15 -16.85
C GLU A 175 12.75 -1.23 -15.53
N GLY A 176 13.67 -2.19 -15.45
CA GLY A 176 14.46 -2.45 -14.24
C GLY A 176 13.71 -3.15 -13.10
N SER A 177 12.38 -3.42 -13.19
CA SER A 177 11.69 -4.20 -12.18
C SER A 177 11.82 -5.72 -12.42
N PRO A 178 12.01 -6.52 -11.36
CA PRO A 178 12.12 -7.97 -11.47
C PRO A 178 10.75 -8.62 -11.65
N GLY A 179 10.22 -8.85 -12.78
CA GLY A 179 8.93 -9.51 -12.97
C GLY A 179 7.78 -8.54 -13.27
N VAL A 180 6.56 -9.01 -13.10
CA VAL A 180 5.31 -8.31 -13.40
C VAL A 180 4.57 -8.01 -12.12
N GLN A 181 3.96 -6.85 -12.03
CA GLN A 181 3.05 -6.48 -10.95
C GLN A 181 1.61 -6.63 -11.42
N PHE A 182 0.73 -7.05 -10.53
CA PHE A 182 -0.71 -7.11 -10.81
C PHE A 182 -1.53 -6.68 -9.58
N TYR A 183 -2.78 -6.32 -9.79
CA TYR A 183 -3.76 -6.10 -8.73
C TYR A 183 -5.19 -6.31 -9.28
N ASP A 184 -6.14 -6.57 -8.39
CA ASP A 184 -7.57 -6.54 -8.70
C ASP A 184 -8.12 -5.12 -8.53
N PRO A 185 -8.61 -4.47 -9.59
CA PRO A 185 -9.25 -3.15 -9.50
C PRO A 185 -10.67 -3.19 -8.94
N GLY A 186 -11.25 -4.38 -8.77
CA GLY A 186 -12.61 -4.57 -8.30
C GLY A 186 -12.74 -4.66 -6.79
N ALA A 187 -13.99 -4.74 -6.36
CA ALA A 187 -14.38 -5.06 -4.99
C ALA A 187 -15.77 -5.68 -4.95
N TYR A 188 -16.11 -6.31 -3.85
CA TYR A 188 -17.43 -6.85 -3.57
C TYR A 188 -18.25 -5.80 -2.83
N ILE A 189 -19.42 -5.48 -3.36
CA ILE A 189 -20.29 -4.42 -2.86
C ILE A 189 -21.57 -5.03 -2.31
N GLY A 190 -21.95 -4.65 -1.09
CA GLY A 190 -23.20 -5.04 -0.47
C GLY A 190 -23.85 -3.88 0.28
N ASP A 191 -25.17 -3.95 0.44
CA ASP A 191 -25.92 -3.04 1.27
C ASP A 191 -26.35 -3.76 2.55
N VAL A 192 -26.19 -3.11 3.69
CA VAL A 192 -26.66 -3.58 4.99
C VAL A 192 -27.50 -2.49 5.65
N THR A 193 -28.58 -2.88 6.32
CA THR A 193 -29.40 -1.93 7.08
C THR A 193 -29.31 -2.26 8.56
N ILE A 194 -28.83 -1.33 9.36
CA ILE A 194 -28.67 -1.45 10.80
C ILE A 194 -29.35 -0.25 11.46
N ASN A 195 -30.27 -0.51 12.42
CA ASN A 195 -31.01 0.54 13.11
C ASN A 195 -31.70 1.53 12.13
N ASN A 196 -32.29 1.02 11.05
CA ASN A 196 -32.92 1.78 9.95
C ASN A 196 -31.96 2.69 9.15
N VAL A 197 -30.65 2.58 9.36
CA VAL A 197 -29.64 3.26 8.54
C VAL A 197 -29.10 2.29 7.52
N LYS A 198 -29.18 2.68 6.24
CA LYS A 198 -28.61 1.90 5.14
C LYS A 198 -27.14 2.27 4.99
N GLU A 199 -26.27 1.27 5.13
CA GLU A 199 -24.83 1.39 4.95
C GLU A 199 -24.38 0.55 3.75
N LYS A 200 -23.37 1.03 3.04
CA LYS A 200 -22.76 0.32 1.92
C LYS A 200 -21.43 -0.28 2.36
N LEU A 201 -21.30 -1.58 2.23
CA LEU A 201 -20.05 -2.30 2.46
C LEU A 201 -19.30 -2.42 1.14
N VAL A 202 -18.02 -2.09 1.15
CA VAL A 202 -17.10 -2.26 0.01
C VAL A 202 -15.96 -3.14 0.48
N ILE A 203 -15.85 -4.35 -0.04
CA ILE A 203 -14.89 -5.35 0.42
C ILE A 203 -13.90 -5.64 -0.70
N GLN A 204 -12.64 -5.31 -0.45
CA GLN A 204 -11.53 -5.50 -1.37
C GLN A 204 -10.63 -6.62 -0.88
N ASP A 205 -10.37 -7.62 -1.71
CA ASP A 205 -9.30 -8.58 -1.44
C ASP A 205 -7.93 -7.90 -1.65
N SER A 206 -7.18 -7.75 -0.57
CA SER A 206 -5.87 -7.09 -0.60
C SER A 206 -4.80 -7.88 -1.34
N THR A 207 -5.04 -9.15 -1.63
CA THR A 207 -4.09 -10.05 -2.26
C THR A 207 -4.40 -10.32 -3.73
N GLY A 208 -5.61 -9.95 -4.20
CA GLY A 208 -6.07 -10.29 -5.55
C GLY A 208 -6.26 -11.79 -5.80
N GLU A 209 -6.15 -12.61 -4.76
CA GLU A 209 -6.30 -14.07 -4.88
C GLU A 209 -7.75 -14.53 -4.77
N HIS A 210 -8.68 -13.63 -4.43
CA HIS A 210 -10.11 -13.94 -4.23
C HIS A 210 -10.37 -15.08 -3.24
N ILE A 211 -9.59 -15.17 -2.16
CA ILE A 211 -9.75 -16.17 -1.10
C ILE A 211 -10.29 -15.47 0.16
N PHE A 212 -11.57 -15.57 0.42
CA PHE A 212 -12.25 -14.91 1.54
C PHE A 212 -12.34 -15.77 2.82
N THR A 213 -12.14 -17.09 2.71
CA THR A 213 -12.22 -18.05 3.83
C THR A 213 -10.90 -18.32 4.51
N ARG A 214 -9.96 -17.37 4.46
CA ARG A 214 -8.65 -17.52 5.08
C ARG A 214 -8.76 -17.58 6.60
N THR A 215 -8.13 -18.59 7.20
CA THR A 215 -7.65 -18.45 8.58
C THR A 215 -6.46 -17.52 8.55
N PRO A 216 -6.36 -16.54 9.48
CA PRO A 216 -5.18 -15.70 9.58
C PRO A 216 -3.95 -16.57 9.82
N THR A 217 -3.19 -16.87 8.78
CA THR A 217 -1.92 -17.61 8.87
C THR A 217 -0.73 -16.70 9.12
N GLY A 218 -0.98 -15.37 9.25
CA GLY A 218 0.03 -14.37 9.51
C GLY A 218 -0.57 -12.96 9.65
N PRO A 219 0.19 -11.99 10.18
CA PRO A 219 -0.29 -10.64 10.40
C PRO A 219 -0.63 -9.85 9.12
N ASP A 220 -0.36 -10.40 7.93
CA ASP A 220 -0.29 -9.63 6.69
C ASP A 220 -1.35 -9.97 5.63
N THR A 221 -2.37 -10.77 5.94
CA THR A 221 -3.42 -11.14 4.96
C THR A 221 -4.85 -10.78 5.39
N PRO A 222 -5.13 -9.52 5.74
CA PRO A 222 -6.47 -9.10 6.12
C PRO A 222 -7.41 -9.03 4.91
N VAL A 223 -8.69 -9.34 5.12
CA VAL A 223 -9.77 -8.99 4.18
C VAL A 223 -10.21 -7.58 4.49
N TRP A 224 -9.70 -6.64 3.72
CA TRP A 224 -10.01 -5.23 3.93
C TRP A 224 -11.36 -4.86 3.33
N GLY A 225 -12.06 -4.02 4.02
CA GLY A 225 -13.26 -3.39 3.51
C GLY A 225 -13.47 -2.01 4.10
N TYR A 226 -14.49 -1.34 3.60
CA TYR A 226 -14.88 0.00 4.01
C TYR A 226 -16.33 -0.02 4.44
N LEU A 227 -16.63 0.55 5.61
CA LEU A 227 -17.98 0.65 6.17
C LEU A 227 -18.81 1.75 5.51
N LYS A 228 -18.14 2.67 4.81
CA LYS A 228 -18.73 3.72 3.98
C LYS A 228 -18.03 3.74 2.65
N ALA A 229 -18.75 4.01 1.60
CA ALA A 229 -18.22 4.08 0.24
C ALA A 229 -17.32 5.33 -0.01
N ASP A 230 -16.68 5.85 1.03
CA ASP A 230 -15.81 7.04 1.00
C ASP A 230 -14.32 6.72 1.11
N GLY A 231 -13.95 5.44 1.22
CA GLY A 231 -12.57 4.97 1.36
C GLY A 231 -11.88 5.31 2.70
N ARG A 232 -12.61 5.86 3.68
CA ARG A 232 -12.03 6.36 4.95
C ARG A 232 -12.21 5.41 6.13
N ASN A 233 -13.36 4.72 6.18
CA ASN A 233 -13.72 3.84 7.29
C ASN A 233 -13.26 2.40 7.02
N ARG A 234 -11.95 2.20 6.86
CA ARG A 234 -11.35 0.91 6.57
C ARG A 234 -11.39 -0.01 7.78
N VAL A 235 -11.79 -1.26 7.58
CA VAL A 235 -11.81 -2.33 8.58
C VAL A 235 -11.23 -3.62 8.00
N ASP A 236 -10.77 -4.49 8.88
CA ASP A 236 -10.39 -5.86 8.57
C ASP A 236 -11.57 -6.78 8.91
N PHE A 237 -12.22 -7.32 7.90
CA PHE A 237 -13.39 -8.20 8.09
C PHE A 237 -13.06 -9.56 8.73
N LEU A 238 -11.79 -9.90 8.94
CA LEU A 238 -11.39 -11.05 9.75
C LEU A 238 -11.39 -10.77 11.26
N LYS A 239 -11.60 -9.51 11.66
CA LYS A 239 -11.72 -9.06 13.05
C LYS A 239 -13.13 -8.60 13.35
N PRO A 240 -13.53 -8.49 14.63
CA PRO A 240 -14.84 -7.96 14.98
C PRO A 240 -15.07 -6.55 14.43
N VAL A 241 -16.10 -6.38 13.62
CA VAL A 241 -16.43 -5.15 12.88
C VAL A 241 -17.50 -4.37 13.63
N PRO A 242 -17.27 -3.09 13.99
CA PRO A 242 -18.31 -2.24 14.56
C PRO A 242 -19.25 -1.75 13.45
N LEU A 243 -20.54 -1.98 13.60
CA LEU A 243 -21.61 -1.54 12.70
C LEU A 243 -22.80 -1.01 13.52
N GLY A 244 -23.09 0.28 13.38
CA GLY A 244 -24.11 0.94 14.22
C GLY A 244 -23.67 0.94 15.69
N ASP A 245 -24.56 0.43 16.55
CA ASP A 245 -24.36 0.32 18.01
C ASP A 245 -23.85 -1.07 18.46
N ALA A 246 -23.54 -1.96 17.54
CA ALA A 246 -23.14 -3.33 17.82
C ALA A 246 -21.84 -3.72 17.11
N VAL A 247 -21.29 -4.86 17.54
CA VAL A 247 -20.08 -5.46 16.97
C VAL A 247 -20.44 -6.81 16.38
N TYR A 248 -19.87 -7.10 15.20
CA TYR A 248 -20.19 -8.31 14.45
C TYR A 248 -18.93 -9.08 14.06
N LYS A 249 -18.99 -10.41 14.13
CA LYS A 249 -18.05 -11.31 13.46
C LYS A 249 -18.53 -11.57 12.04
N SER A 250 -17.58 -11.56 11.13
CA SER A 250 -17.80 -11.77 9.70
C SER A 250 -17.49 -13.20 9.30
N THR A 251 -18.37 -13.80 8.48
CA THR A 251 -18.11 -15.08 7.82
C THR A 251 -18.47 -14.94 6.35
N PHE A 252 -17.50 -15.13 5.46
CA PHE A 252 -17.70 -15.08 4.02
C PHE A 252 -18.06 -16.46 3.46
N SER A 253 -18.87 -16.48 2.39
CA SER A 253 -18.86 -17.62 1.48
C SER A 253 -17.52 -17.76 0.80
N ALA A 254 -17.19 -18.97 0.34
CA ALA A 254 -15.90 -19.25 -0.29
C ALA A 254 -15.63 -18.38 -1.53
N ASP A 255 -16.69 -17.99 -2.24
CA ASP A 255 -16.64 -17.15 -3.44
C ASP A 255 -16.80 -15.64 -3.18
N GLY A 256 -16.89 -15.24 -1.91
CA GLY A 256 -17.05 -13.85 -1.53
C GLY A 256 -18.39 -13.21 -1.87
N ARG A 257 -19.39 -13.99 -2.37
CA ARG A 257 -20.69 -13.44 -2.80
C ARG A 257 -21.67 -13.22 -1.66
N SER A 258 -21.45 -13.82 -0.51
CA SER A 258 -22.24 -13.57 0.69
C SER A 258 -21.35 -13.34 1.91
N LEU A 259 -21.83 -12.48 2.77
CA LEU A 259 -21.21 -12.14 4.04
C LEU A 259 -22.26 -12.30 5.13
N LYS A 260 -21.99 -13.18 6.07
CA LYS A 260 -22.77 -13.34 7.29
C LYS A 260 -22.13 -12.54 8.40
N LEU A 261 -22.89 -11.62 9.00
CA LEU A 261 -22.47 -10.82 10.14
C LEU A 261 -23.23 -11.29 11.38
N THR A 262 -22.51 -11.88 12.33
CA THR A 262 -23.10 -12.40 13.58
C THR A 262 -22.72 -11.48 14.73
N ARG A 263 -23.70 -10.98 15.47
CA ARG A 263 -23.46 -10.11 16.63
C ARG A 263 -22.57 -10.79 17.66
N THR A 264 -21.63 -10.05 18.23
CA THR A 264 -20.69 -10.56 19.22
C THR A 264 -20.47 -9.54 20.34
N THR A 265 -20.02 -10.03 21.49
CA THR A 265 -19.55 -9.21 22.63
C THR A 265 -18.03 -8.97 22.59
N ASP A 266 -17.35 -9.49 21.60
CA ASP A 266 -15.91 -9.27 21.45
C ASP A 266 -15.61 -7.78 21.28
N ALA A 267 -14.41 -7.38 21.67
CA ALA A 267 -13.96 -6.00 21.49
C ALA A 267 -13.90 -5.63 20.00
N ALA A 268 -14.50 -4.50 19.66
CA ALA A 268 -14.46 -3.98 18.30
C ALA A 268 -13.05 -3.57 17.90
N GLN A 269 -12.68 -3.80 16.64
CA GLN A 269 -11.48 -3.22 16.07
C GLN A 269 -11.62 -1.70 15.89
N THR A 270 -10.49 -1.00 15.82
CA THR A 270 -10.48 0.42 15.45
C THR A 270 -10.84 0.57 13.98
N VAL A 271 -11.86 1.40 13.69
CA VAL A 271 -12.27 1.73 12.32
C VAL A 271 -11.35 2.79 11.74
N GLY A 272 -10.99 2.61 10.47
CA GLY A 272 -10.11 3.50 9.76
C GLY A 272 -8.68 2.96 9.68
N LEU A 273 -7.83 3.68 8.96
CA LEU A 273 -6.39 3.41 9.06
C LEU A 273 -6.00 3.59 10.53
N PRO A 274 -5.23 2.67 11.12
CA PRO A 274 -4.65 2.91 12.42
C PRO A 274 -4.07 4.32 12.37
N LYS A 275 -4.51 5.20 13.26
CA LYS A 275 -3.87 6.50 13.40
C LYS A 275 -2.39 6.15 13.54
N ALA A 276 -1.59 6.52 12.55
CA ALA A 276 -0.17 6.20 12.58
C ALA A 276 0.30 6.57 13.97
N ALA A 277 0.92 5.61 14.68
CA ALA A 277 1.44 5.90 16.01
C ALA A 277 2.15 7.25 15.90
N PRO A 278 1.92 8.19 16.85
CA PRO A 278 2.55 9.49 16.77
C PRO A 278 4.02 9.25 16.44
N ARG A 279 4.49 9.78 15.32
CA ARG A 279 5.90 9.62 14.96
C ARG A 279 6.68 10.14 16.15
N PRO A 280 7.71 9.42 16.64
CA PRO A 280 8.54 9.96 17.70
C PRO A 280 8.98 11.36 17.25
N PRO A 281 8.88 12.36 18.13
CA PRO A 281 9.31 13.71 17.77
C PRO A 281 10.77 13.65 17.35
N LEU A 282 11.14 14.44 16.35
CA LEU A 282 12.54 14.67 16.01
C LEU A 282 13.27 15.24 17.24
N LEU A 283 14.60 15.19 17.27
CA LEU A 283 15.40 15.77 18.35
C LEU A 283 14.99 17.25 18.57
N ALA A 284 14.79 17.63 19.81
CA ALA A 284 14.38 18.98 20.13
C ALA A 284 15.46 20.01 19.70
N VAL A 285 15.01 21.17 19.22
CA VAL A 285 15.90 22.32 18.98
C VAL A 285 16.61 22.70 20.28
N GLY A 286 17.89 22.98 20.19
CA GLY A 286 18.78 23.27 21.32
C GLY A 286 19.47 22.05 21.93
N THR A 287 19.09 20.82 21.55
CA THR A 287 19.80 19.62 22.02
C THR A 287 21.11 19.41 21.24
N VAL A 288 22.09 18.81 21.92
CA VAL A 288 23.36 18.43 21.26
C VAL A 288 23.04 17.37 20.20
N ALA A 289 23.48 17.62 18.95
CA ALA A 289 23.35 16.67 17.86
C ALA A 289 24.24 15.43 18.15
N PRO A 290 23.68 14.20 18.14
CA PRO A 290 24.47 13.00 18.34
C PRO A 290 25.58 12.86 17.31
N ASP A 291 26.83 12.62 17.76
CA ASP A 291 27.92 12.33 16.85
C ASP A 291 27.76 10.94 16.22
N PHE A 292 28.21 10.80 14.97
CA PHE A 292 28.15 9.54 14.23
C PHE A 292 29.28 9.43 13.22
N THR A 293 29.62 8.20 12.88
CA THR A 293 30.58 7.87 11.83
C THR A 293 29.84 7.56 10.54
N PHE A 294 30.33 8.06 9.40
CA PHE A 294 29.82 7.80 8.06
C PHE A 294 30.94 7.35 7.11
N ILE A 295 30.57 6.80 5.97
CA ILE A 295 31.48 6.37 4.91
C ILE A 295 31.30 7.31 3.72
N ARG A 296 32.42 7.87 3.19
CA ARG A 296 32.43 8.65 1.96
C ARG A 296 32.43 7.73 0.74
N ILE A 297 32.19 8.29 -0.44
CA ILE A 297 32.14 7.50 -1.69
C ILE A 297 33.51 6.86 -2.04
N ASP A 298 34.60 7.45 -1.59
CA ASP A 298 35.95 6.90 -1.74
C ASP A 298 36.31 5.81 -0.70
N GLY A 299 35.36 5.46 0.17
CA GLY A 299 35.51 4.46 1.25
C GLY A 299 36.18 5.01 2.52
N THR A 300 36.61 6.27 2.56
CA THR A 300 37.11 6.86 3.79
C THR A 300 36.03 7.14 4.80
N GLN A 301 36.36 7.09 6.08
CA GLN A 301 35.44 7.42 7.16
C GLN A 301 35.55 8.88 7.57
N GLY A 302 34.46 9.41 8.08
CA GLY A 302 34.38 10.71 8.72
C GLY A 302 33.39 10.69 9.86
N LYS A 303 33.38 11.74 10.66
CA LYS A 303 32.42 11.93 11.74
C LYS A 303 31.72 13.28 11.63
N LEU A 304 30.53 13.39 12.18
CA LEU A 304 29.85 14.69 12.24
C LEU A 304 30.70 15.72 13.01
N SER A 305 31.38 15.31 14.07
CA SER A 305 32.28 16.16 14.86
C SER A 305 33.47 16.76 14.09
N ASP A 306 33.82 16.24 12.91
CA ASP A 306 34.84 16.81 12.02
C ASP A 306 34.43 18.20 11.49
N PHE A 307 33.15 18.53 11.54
CA PHE A 307 32.59 19.82 11.09
C PHE A 307 32.28 20.79 12.23
N LYS A 308 32.79 20.52 13.43
CA LYS A 308 32.64 21.44 14.55
C LYS A 308 33.17 22.84 14.20
N GLY A 309 32.41 23.87 14.57
CA GLY A 309 32.70 25.26 14.16
C GLY A 309 31.98 25.71 12.88
N LYS A 310 31.29 24.77 12.19
CA LYS A 310 30.48 25.08 11.00
C LYS A 310 29.02 24.81 11.27
N VAL A 311 28.15 25.52 10.58
CA VAL A 311 26.74 25.13 10.45
C VAL A 311 26.66 23.96 9.48
N VAL A 312 26.03 22.85 9.91
CA VAL A 312 25.86 21.64 9.11
C VAL A 312 24.41 21.48 8.72
N VAL A 313 24.13 21.43 7.42
CA VAL A 313 22.84 20.99 6.89
C VAL A 313 22.94 19.48 6.67
N LEU A 314 22.28 18.71 7.53
CA LEU A 314 22.27 17.26 7.53
C LEU A 314 20.97 16.79 6.91
N ASP A 315 21.04 16.16 5.73
CA ASP A 315 19.86 15.64 5.03
C ASP A 315 19.90 14.11 4.95
N PHE A 316 18.83 13.46 5.43
CA PHE A 316 18.67 12.01 5.39
C PHE A 316 17.87 11.61 4.16
N TRP A 317 18.48 10.78 3.31
CA TRP A 317 17.91 10.37 2.02
C TRP A 317 18.21 8.90 1.67
N ALA A 318 17.66 8.41 0.57
CA ALA A 318 17.96 7.08 0.00
C ALA A 318 17.81 7.11 -1.52
N THR A 319 18.47 6.20 -2.24
CA THR A 319 18.41 6.14 -3.71
C THR A 319 17.02 5.80 -4.26
N TRP A 320 16.22 5.12 -3.47
CA TRP A 320 14.83 4.74 -3.81
C TRP A 320 13.78 5.77 -3.37
N CYS A 321 14.18 6.84 -2.69
CA CYS A 321 13.27 7.84 -2.11
C CYS A 321 12.85 8.90 -3.14
N GLY A 322 11.68 8.75 -3.74
CA GLY A 322 11.13 9.71 -4.71
C GLY A 322 11.08 11.15 -4.20
N PRO A 323 10.47 11.43 -3.01
CA PRO A 323 10.44 12.78 -2.45
C PRO A 323 11.83 13.37 -2.17
N CYS A 324 12.83 12.52 -1.84
CA CYS A 324 14.22 12.99 -1.67
C CYS A 324 14.81 13.48 -3.01
N MET A 325 14.50 12.77 -4.11
CA MET A 325 14.94 13.19 -5.44
C MET A 325 14.33 14.54 -5.87
N MET A 326 13.12 14.87 -5.39
CA MET A 326 12.52 16.18 -5.63
C MET A 326 13.19 17.29 -4.80
N ALA A 327 13.68 16.98 -3.59
CA ALA A 327 14.38 17.91 -2.73
C ALA A 327 15.84 18.17 -3.18
N MET A 328 16.46 17.18 -3.81
CA MET A 328 17.90 17.16 -4.13
C MET A 328 18.38 18.38 -4.98
N PRO A 329 17.63 18.84 -6.01
CA PRO A 329 18.05 20.02 -6.77
C PRO A 329 18.15 21.29 -5.91
N HIS A 330 17.22 21.49 -5.00
CA HIS A 330 17.23 22.63 -4.08
C HIS A 330 18.42 22.56 -3.10
N LEU A 331 18.68 21.36 -2.55
CA LEU A 331 19.83 21.14 -1.68
C LEU A 331 21.16 21.36 -2.44
N GLU A 332 21.24 20.97 -3.71
CA GLU A 332 22.39 21.21 -4.59
C GLU A 332 22.59 22.71 -4.88
N GLU A 333 21.51 23.46 -5.13
CA GLU A 333 21.59 24.92 -5.29
C GLU A 333 22.15 25.59 -4.04
N PHE A 334 21.60 25.23 -2.88
CA PHE A 334 22.10 25.72 -1.59
C PHE A 334 23.58 25.37 -1.40
N TRP A 335 23.98 24.12 -1.69
CA TRP A 335 25.38 23.68 -1.61
C TRP A 335 26.29 24.49 -2.54
N LYS A 336 25.95 24.63 -3.81
CA LYS A 336 26.72 25.40 -4.78
C LYS A 336 26.98 26.85 -4.34
N ALA A 337 25.98 27.47 -3.73
CA ALA A 337 26.10 28.81 -3.20
C ALA A 337 27.02 28.91 -1.97
N ASN A 338 27.21 27.80 -1.22
CA ASN A 338 27.92 27.80 0.06
C ASN A 338 29.15 26.91 0.10
N LYS A 339 29.47 26.12 -0.93
CA LYS A 339 30.57 25.13 -0.93
C LYS A 339 31.97 25.70 -0.65
N ASN A 340 32.19 27.01 -0.91
CA ASN A 340 33.44 27.70 -0.63
C ASN A 340 33.42 28.43 0.73
N SER A 341 32.33 28.29 1.51
CA SER A 341 32.22 28.89 2.83
C SER A 341 33.01 28.06 3.85
N ASP A 342 33.73 28.74 4.73
CA ASP A 342 34.36 28.16 5.90
C ASP A 342 33.34 27.95 7.05
N LYS A 343 32.15 28.57 6.95
CA LYS A 343 31.11 28.58 7.99
C LYS A 343 30.00 27.54 7.80
N VAL A 344 29.83 26.99 6.59
CA VAL A 344 28.68 26.13 6.26
C VAL A 344 29.14 24.87 5.53
N THR A 345 28.50 23.76 5.80
CA THR A 345 28.62 22.53 5.01
C THR A 345 27.30 21.80 4.88
N VAL A 346 27.20 20.90 3.93
CA VAL A 346 26.08 19.98 3.73
C VAL A 346 26.57 18.54 3.90
N LEU A 347 25.80 17.67 4.50
CA LEU A 347 26.00 16.22 4.53
C LEU A 347 24.72 15.54 4.05
N ALA A 348 24.72 14.96 2.88
CA ALA A 348 23.65 14.16 2.35
C ALA A 348 23.87 12.68 2.76
N VAL A 349 23.26 12.26 3.90
CA VAL A 349 23.46 10.94 4.50
C VAL A 349 22.49 9.94 3.91
N CYS A 350 22.99 9.00 3.13
CA CYS A 350 22.21 7.89 2.61
C CYS A 350 21.94 6.88 3.72
N VAL A 351 20.65 6.63 3.99
CA VAL A 351 20.15 5.75 5.04
C VAL A 351 19.11 4.77 4.47
N TRP A 352 18.90 3.63 5.13
CA TRP A 352 17.92 2.62 4.74
C TRP A 352 18.07 2.11 3.31
N ASP A 353 19.30 2.02 2.87
CA ASP A 353 19.66 1.64 1.50
C ASP A 353 20.77 0.58 1.48
N ALA A 354 20.94 -0.08 0.34
CA ALA A 354 22.05 -0.97 0.11
C ALA A 354 23.31 -0.14 -0.26
N GLU A 355 24.45 -0.51 0.30
CA GLU A 355 25.74 0.16 0.02
C GLU A 355 26.07 0.13 -1.48
N ASP A 356 25.80 -1.00 -2.16
CA ASP A 356 26.01 -1.15 -3.60
C ASP A 356 25.10 -0.20 -4.41
N ALA A 357 23.84 0.02 -3.97
CA ALA A 357 22.94 0.98 -4.61
C ALA A 357 23.49 2.41 -4.50
N TYR A 358 23.95 2.79 -3.30
CA TYR A 358 24.59 4.07 -3.06
C TYR A 358 25.85 4.25 -3.91
N LYS A 359 26.79 3.27 -3.91
CA LYS A 359 28.04 3.29 -4.69
C LYS A 359 27.80 3.36 -6.20
N LYS A 360 26.70 2.83 -6.69
CA LYS A 360 26.29 2.92 -8.09
C LYS A 360 25.65 4.27 -8.42
N TRP A 361 24.76 4.75 -7.53
CA TRP A 361 23.95 5.94 -7.77
C TRP A 361 24.78 7.22 -7.75
N VAL A 362 25.67 7.41 -6.75
CA VAL A 362 26.41 8.65 -6.57
C VAL A 362 27.33 8.95 -7.78
N PRO A 363 28.16 8.02 -8.27
CA PRO A 363 28.98 8.29 -9.46
C PRO A 363 28.16 8.51 -10.73
N ALA A 364 27.02 7.83 -10.87
CA ALA A 364 26.12 7.99 -12.02
C ALA A 364 25.45 9.38 -12.07
N ASN A 365 25.38 10.09 -10.94
CA ASN A 365 24.76 11.41 -10.83
C ASN A 365 25.75 12.55 -10.54
N LYS A 366 27.07 12.31 -10.64
CA LYS A 366 28.13 13.29 -10.34
C LYS A 366 28.07 14.57 -11.18
N ASP A 367 27.53 14.47 -12.41
CA ASP A 367 27.39 15.62 -13.30
C ASP A 367 26.21 16.53 -12.92
N LYS A 368 25.25 15.98 -12.18
CA LYS A 368 24.08 16.70 -11.66
C LYS A 368 24.33 17.30 -10.28
N TYR A 369 24.95 16.52 -9.39
CA TYR A 369 25.08 16.82 -7.98
C TYR A 369 26.53 16.79 -7.53
N SER A 370 26.97 17.87 -6.88
CA SER A 370 28.28 18.01 -6.24
C SER A 370 28.20 17.91 -4.71
N LEU A 371 27.02 17.54 -4.18
CA LEU A 371 26.77 17.38 -2.74
C LEU A 371 27.76 16.44 -2.08
N PRO A 372 28.18 16.71 -0.85
CA PRO A 372 28.91 15.76 -0.01
C PRO A 372 28.05 14.58 0.39
N PHE A 373 27.92 13.59 -0.50
CA PHE A 373 27.22 12.36 -0.23
C PHE A 373 28.03 11.46 0.70
N VAL A 374 27.36 10.95 1.72
CA VAL A 374 27.93 10.00 2.68
C VAL A 374 26.95 8.88 2.95
N PHE A 375 27.46 7.75 3.42
CA PHE A 375 26.69 6.53 3.65
C PHE A 375 26.68 6.15 5.14
N ASP A 376 25.51 5.75 5.65
CA ASP A 376 25.35 5.18 6.98
C ASP A 376 25.82 3.72 6.96
N PRO A 377 26.88 3.32 7.70
CA PRO A 377 27.35 1.95 7.72
C PRO A 377 26.30 0.94 8.25
N ALA A 378 25.29 1.40 8.97
CA ALA A 378 24.17 0.60 9.46
C ALA A 378 22.89 0.78 8.61
N ALA A 379 22.99 1.36 7.41
CA ALA A 379 21.82 1.72 6.59
C ALA A 379 20.87 0.56 6.29
N GLN A 380 21.35 -0.65 6.11
CA GLN A 380 20.54 -1.86 5.87
C GLN A 380 19.78 -2.31 7.13
N ASN A 381 20.27 -1.98 8.32
CA ASN A 381 19.61 -2.28 9.59
C ASN A 381 18.81 -1.06 10.05
N ASN A 382 17.56 -0.93 9.57
CA ASN A 382 16.70 0.20 9.87
C ASN A 382 16.66 0.56 11.37
N ALA A 383 16.64 -0.43 12.27
CA ALA A 383 16.58 -0.17 13.72
C ALA A 383 17.87 0.48 14.28
N ASN A 384 19.03 0.19 13.69
CA ASN A 384 20.35 0.67 14.12
C ASN A 384 20.89 1.82 13.27
N SER A 385 20.18 2.21 12.20
CA SER A 385 20.61 3.31 11.33
C SER A 385 20.78 4.61 12.13
N ILE A 386 21.72 5.44 11.70
CA ILE A 386 21.96 6.78 12.24
C ILE A 386 20.67 7.57 12.33
N ALA A 387 19.88 7.57 11.23
CA ALA A 387 18.62 8.28 11.13
C ALA A 387 17.66 7.88 12.25
N LYS A 388 17.42 6.58 12.46
CA LYS A 388 16.41 6.11 13.41
C LYS A 388 16.90 6.11 14.85
N LYS A 389 18.10 5.56 15.07
CA LYS A 389 18.64 5.35 16.43
C LYS A 389 19.10 6.64 17.10
N LEU A 390 19.74 7.52 16.34
CA LEU A 390 20.36 8.73 16.89
C LEU A 390 19.49 9.97 16.66
N TYR A 391 18.86 10.11 15.48
CA TYR A 391 18.12 11.31 15.08
C TYR A 391 16.59 11.16 15.12
N GLN A 392 16.07 10.02 15.55
CA GLN A 392 14.62 9.74 15.69
C GLN A 392 13.85 9.95 14.39
N VAL A 393 14.52 9.83 13.24
CA VAL A 393 13.92 9.97 11.92
C VAL A 393 12.98 8.79 11.66
N SER A 394 11.72 9.09 11.30
CA SER A 394 10.70 8.10 11.00
C SER A 394 10.28 8.09 9.52
N GLY A 395 10.85 8.96 8.70
CA GLY A 395 10.59 9.07 7.25
C GLY A 395 11.60 10.00 6.60
N ILE A 396 11.84 9.82 5.32
CA ILE A 396 12.76 10.62 4.50
C ILE A 396 12.01 11.29 3.35
N PRO A 397 12.47 12.50 2.87
CA PRO A 397 13.61 13.25 3.38
C PRO A 397 13.35 13.83 4.78
N THR A 398 14.39 13.90 5.58
CA THR A 398 14.38 14.64 6.85
C THR A 398 15.66 15.46 6.93
N THR A 399 15.51 16.75 7.17
CA THR A 399 16.62 17.67 7.27
C THR A 399 16.80 18.16 8.70
N TYR A 400 18.03 18.23 9.16
CA TYR A 400 18.48 18.90 10.38
C TYR A 400 19.43 20.02 10.02
N VAL A 401 19.33 21.16 10.69
CA VAL A 401 20.37 22.19 10.68
C VAL A 401 21.03 22.19 12.06
N ILE A 402 22.33 21.98 12.07
CA ILE A 402 23.16 21.91 13.28
C ILE A 402 24.00 23.20 13.33
N ASP A 403 24.02 23.90 14.45
CA ASP A 403 24.79 25.12 14.63
C ASP A 403 26.30 24.84 14.78
N ALA A 404 27.12 25.89 14.79
CA ALA A 404 28.56 25.79 14.93
C ALA A 404 29.03 25.19 16.27
N ASN A 405 28.17 25.18 17.30
CA ASN A 405 28.44 24.56 18.60
C ASN A 405 28.07 23.07 18.63
N GLY A 406 27.43 22.57 17.57
CA GLY A 406 26.97 21.19 17.45
C GLY A 406 25.58 20.94 18.03
N ASN A 407 24.75 21.98 18.20
CA ASN A 407 23.37 21.83 18.65
C ASN A 407 22.40 21.84 17.48
N VAL A 408 21.28 21.15 17.62
CA VAL A 408 20.19 21.18 16.67
C VAL A 408 19.55 22.58 16.65
N ALA A 409 19.68 23.30 15.56
CA ALA A 409 19.09 24.64 15.38
C ALA A 409 17.71 24.58 14.74
N ALA A 410 17.49 23.62 13.84
CA ALA A 410 16.17 23.37 13.24
C ALA A 410 16.11 21.94 12.69
N ASN A 411 14.89 21.44 12.48
CA ASN A 411 14.64 20.18 11.79
C ASN A 411 13.22 20.12 11.20
N TRP A 412 13.05 19.29 10.17
CA TRP A 412 11.74 19.01 9.58
C TRP A 412 11.74 17.72 8.76
N VAL A 413 10.56 17.14 8.57
CA VAL A 413 10.33 15.98 7.70
C VAL A 413 9.67 16.45 6.40
N GLY A 414 10.10 15.90 5.28
CA GLY A 414 9.52 16.15 3.97
C GLY A 414 10.07 17.41 3.29
N TYR A 415 9.77 17.51 2.01
CA TYR A 415 10.12 18.63 1.14
C TYR A 415 8.85 19.34 0.67
N GLN A 416 8.93 20.64 0.50
CA GLN A 416 7.90 21.47 -0.12
C GLN A 416 8.51 22.25 -1.28
N GLU A 417 7.77 22.42 -2.35
CA GLU A 417 8.24 23.25 -3.47
C GLU A 417 8.45 24.71 -3.00
N ASN A 418 9.54 25.32 -3.44
CA ASN A 418 9.99 26.66 -2.99
C ASN A 418 10.33 26.76 -1.49
N ASP A 419 10.77 25.66 -0.89
CA ASP A 419 11.18 25.59 0.52
C ASP A 419 12.42 26.45 0.78
N LYS A 420 12.33 27.45 1.65
CA LYS A 420 13.44 28.33 2.03
C LYS A 420 13.93 28.13 3.47
N ARG A 421 13.45 27.08 4.13
CA ARG A 421 13.81 26.83 5.54
C ARG A 421 15.30 26.65 5.77
N ILE A 422 16.03 26.06 4.82
CA ILE A 422 17.48 25.91 4.90
C ILE A 422 18.15 27.29 4.89
N GLU A 423 17.89 28.10 3.86
CA GLU A 423 18.50 29.41 3.67
C GLU A 423 18.19 30.35 4.83
N GLU A 424 16.92 30.40 5.24
CA GLU A 424 16.48 31.25 6.34
C GLU A 424 17.14 30.88 7.67
N THR A 425 17.26 29.58 7.95
CA THR A 425 17.87 29.09 9.19
C THR A 425 19.37 29.35 9.17
N VAL A 426 20.07 28.94 8.10
CA VAL A 426 21.53 29.11 7.99
C VAL A 426 21.90 30.59 8.03
N THR A 427 21.17 31.46 7.31
CA THR A 427 21.45 32.91 7.33
C THR A 427 21.38 33.52 8.74
N LYS A 428 20.50 33.01 9.61
CA LYS A 428 20.40 33.46 11.00
C LYS A 428 21.59 33.00 11.86
N LEU A 429 22.17 31.85 11.54
CA LEU A 429 23.24 31.21 12.30
C LEU A 429 24.67 31.72 11.95
N ILE A 430 24.86 32.24 10.74
CA ILE A 430 26.17 32.67 10.25
C ILE A 430 26.42 34.21 10.33
N LYS A 431 25.37 34.93 10.78
CA LYS A 431 25.48 36.36 11.12
C LYS A 431 26.30 36.54 12.37
#